data_66b331958688e24334f4c0207e4fd887
#
_entry.id   66b331958688e24334f4c0207e4fd887
#
_cell.length_a   1.000
_cell.length_b   1.000
_cell.length_c   1.000
_cell.angle_alpha   90.00
_cell.angle_beta   90.00
_cell.angle_gamma   90.00
#
_symmetry.space_group_name_H-M   'P 1'
#
loop_
_entity.id
_entity.type
_entity.pdbx_description
1 polymer ?
#
loop_
_entity_poly.entity_id
_entity_poly.type
_entity_poly.pdbx_seq_one_letter_code
_entity_poly.pdbx_strand_id
1 'polypeptide(L)'
;MEQITIKASDGLLLAVAVFDVENAKAAVQIIHGLKEHKERYFPLIRFLNDHGYAVIISDNRGHGESVSDAWPLGYMEGIDGIIADQILVTEYM
;
A
#
# COMPACT_ATOMS: atom_id res chain seq x y z
N MET A 1 -5.82 -13.00 -0.24
CA MET A 1 -4.99 -11.81 -0.54
C MET A 1 -4.93 -11.62 -2.03
N GLU A 2 -5.12 -10.41 -2.49
CA GLU A 2 -5.06 -10.05 -3.91
C GLU A 2 -3.96 -9.00 -4.10
N GLN A 3 -3.09 -9.21 -5.09
CA GLN A 3 -2.07 -8.23 -5.45
C GLN A 3 -2.51 -7.50 -6.71
N ILE A 4 -2.52 -6.18 -6.65
CA ILE A 4 -2.91 -5.33 -7.76
C ILE A 4 -1.90 -4.20 -7.93
N THR A 5 -2.00 -3.47 -9.03
CA THR A 5 -1.26 -2.23 -9.21
C THR A 5 -2.24 -1.09 -9.38
N ILE A 6 -1.89 0.07 -8.79
CA ILE A 6 -2.64 1.31 -8.98
C ILE A 6 -1.68 2.30 -9.60
N LYS A 7 -2.11 2.94 -10.68
CA LYS A 7 -1.27 3.90 -11.39
C LYS A 7 -1.36 5.26 -10.71
N ALA A 8 -0.23 5.77 -10.26
CA ALA A 8 -0.15 7.11 -9.69
C ALA A 8 -0.33 8.18 -10.79
N SER A 9 -0.56 9.42 -10.37
CA SER A 9 -0.81 10.52 -11.30
C SER A 9 0.34 10.77 -12.26
N ASP A 10 1.57 10.45 -11.85
CA ASP A 10 2.77 10.60 -12.68
C ASP A 10 3.14 9.33 -13.44
N GLY A 11 2.30 8.29 -13.39
CA GLY A 11 2.51 7.05 -14.13
C GLY A 11 3.22 5.95 -13.37
N LEU A 12 3.75 6.20 -12.17
CA LEU A 12 4.37 5.16 -11.36
C LEU A 12 3.33 4.10 -10.99
N LEU A 13 3.69 2.83 -11.13
CA LEU A 13 2.81 1.74 -10.72
C LEU A 13 3.06 1.40 -9.25
N LEU A 14 2.03 1.59 -8.44
CA LEU A 14 2.08 1.27 -7.01
C LEU A 14 1.71 -0.19 -6.79
N ALA A 15 2.55 -0.92 -6.09
CA ALA A 15 2.27 -2.31 -5.73
C ALA A 15 1.37 -2.33 -4.50
N VAL A 16 0.18 -2.92 -4.63
CA VAL A 16 -0.87 -2.88 -3.62
C VAL A 16 -1.32 -4.30 -3.30
N ALA A 17 -1.49 -4.59 -2.02
CA ALA A 17 -2.06 -5.86 -1.56
C ALA A 17 -3.39 -5.59 -0.87
N VAL A 18 -4.42 -6.34 -1.26
CA VAL A 18 -5.76 -6.24 -0.69
C VAL A 18 -6.07 -7.53 0.05
N PHE A 19 -6.41 -7.41 1.31
CA PHE A 19 -6.75 -8.54 2.17
C PHE A 19 -8.20 -8.37 2.63
N ASP A 20 -9.12 -8.88 1.82
CA ASP A 20 -10.53 -8.77 2.12
C ASP A 20 -10.99 -9.90 3.05
N VAL A 21 -12.06 -9.65 3.78
CA VAL A 21 -12.73 -10.66 4.59
C VAL A 21 -14.24 -10.55 4.37
N GLU A 22 -14.93 -11.69 4.45
CA GLU A 22 -16.37 -11.71 4.29
C GLU A 22 -17.04 -10.96 5.44
N ASN A 23 -17.98 -10.09 5.12
CA ASN A 23 -18.74 -9.29 6.11
C ASN A 23 -17.81 -8.47 7.01
N ALA A 24 -16.84 -7.78 6.42
CA ALA A 24 -15.88 -6.99 7.16
C ALA A 24 -16.56 -5.96 8.06
N LYS A 25 -16.07 -5.85 9.31
CA LYS A 25 -16.53 -4.84 10.27
C LYS A 25 -16.12 -3.44 9.85
N ALA A 26 -14.97 -3.34 9.25
CA ALA A 26 -14.41 -2.08 8.74
C ALA A 26 -13.24 -2.41 7.82
N ALA A 27 -12.78 -1.41 7.08
CA ALA A 27 -11.59 -1.51 6.24
C ALA A 27 -10.48 -0.66 6.85
N VAL A 28 -9.26 -1.20 6.86
CA VAL A 28 -8.09 -0.55 7.42
C VAL A 28 -7.07 -0.36 6.32
N GLN A 29 -6.56 0.86 6.17
CA GLN A 29 -5.44 1.16 5.29
C GLN A 29 -4.18 1.30 6.13
N ILE A 30 -3.14 0.55 5.78
CA ILE A 30 -1.86 0.63 6.46
C ILE A 30 -0.86 1.35 5.56
N ILE A 31 -0.14 2.32 6.12
CA ILE A 31 0.91 3.06 5.42
C ILE A 31 2.22 2.75 6.16
N HIS A 32 3.17 2.10 5.46
CA HIS A 32 4.43 1.73 6.09
C HIS A 32 5.37 2.92 6.25
N GLY A 33 6.38 2.74 7.11
CA GLY A 33 7.39 3.76 7.36
C GLY A 33 8.53 3.75 6.36
N LEU A 34 9.46 4.67 6.53
CA LEU A 34 10.67 4.76 5.70
C LEU A 34 11.48 3.47 5.77
N LYS A 35 12.04 3.06 4.63
CA LYS A 35 12.88 1.87 4.50
C LYS A 35 12.14 0.57 4.84
N GLU A 36 10.82 0.62 4.83
CA GLU A 36 9.98 -0.56 5.02
C GLU A 36 9.35 -0.97 3.69
N HIS A 37 8.50 -1.98 3.71
CA HIS A 37 7.72 -2.43 2.58
C HIS A 37 6.47 -3.13 3.11
N LYS A 38 5.48 -3.35 2.24
CA LYS A 38 4.17 -3.83 2.68
C LYS A 38 4.23 -5.21 3.37
N GLU A 39 5.14 -6.09 2.94
CA GLU A 39 5.22 -7.45 3.48
C GLU A 39 5.57 -7.47 4.96
N ARG A 40 6.23 -6.44 5.45
CA ARG A 40 6.57 -6.33 6.87
C ARG A 40 5.33 -6.36 7.77
N TYR A 41 4.20 -5.92 7.25
CA TYR A 41 2.96 -5.81 8.02
C TYR A 41 2.02 -7.01 7.84
N PHE A 42 2.41 -8.01 7.07
CA PHE A 42 1.55 -9.17 6.82
C PHE A 42 1.13 -9.91 8.10
N PRO A 43 2.00 -10.09 9.12
CA PRO A 43 1.53 -10.70 10.37
C PRO A 43 0.45 -9.88 11.08
N LEU A 44 0.58 -8.56 11.11
CA LEU A 44 -0.45 -7.68 11.66
C LEU A 44 -1.74 -7.77 10.84
N ILE A 45 -1.63 -7.82 9.52
CA ILE A 45 -2.78 -7.93 8.63
C ILE A 45 -3.53 -9.23 8.87
N ARG A 46 -2.81 -10.34 9.06
CA ARG A 46 -3.45 -11.62 9.41
C ARG A 46 -4.25 -11.48 10.70
N PHE A 47 -3.68 -10.85 11.71
CA PHE A 47 -4.35 -10.61 12.97
C PHE A 47 -5.65 -9.81 12.75
N LEU A 48 -5.58 -8.73 11.96
CA LEU A 48 -6.75 -7.90 11.66
C LEU A 48 -7.80 -8.68 10.88
N ASN A 49 -7.40 -9.46 9.88
CA ASN A 49 -8.32 -10.30 9.13
C ASN A 49 -9.02 -11.31 10.03
N ASP A 50 -8.29 -11.94 10.96
CA ASP A 50 -8.85 -12.90 11.89
C ASP A 50 -9.90 -12.27 12.81
N HIS A 51 -9.83 -10.94 13.00
CA HIS A 51 -10.78 -10.19 13.82
C HIS A 51 -11.86 -9.48 12.99
N GLY A 52 -11.95 -9.78 11.70
CA GLY A 52 -13.02 -9.30 10.85
C GLY A 52 -12.78 -7.97 10.17
N TYR A 53 -11.52 -7.52 10.07
CA TYR A 53 -11.16 -6.29 9.39
C TYR A 53 -10.54 -6.59 8.03
N ALA A 54 -11.06 -5.95 6.98
CA ALA A 54 -10.42 -5.94 5.68
C ALA A 54 -9.24 -4.95 5.72
N VAL A 55 -8.18 -5.25 4.98
CA VAL A 55 -6.97 -4.43 5.01
C VAL A 55 -6.49 -4.16 3.59
N ILE A 56 -6.03 -2.94 3.33
CA ILE A 56 -5.31 -2.59 2.11
C ILE A 56 -3.98 -1.95 2.51
N ILE A 57 -2.92 -2.33 1.83
CA ILE A 57 -1.59 -1.79 2.04
C ILE A 57 -0.87 -1.71 0.70
N SER A 58 -0.07 -0.67 0.51
CA SER A 58 0.77 -0.53 -0.68
C SER A 58 2.22 -0.30 -0.27
N ASP A 59 3.14 -0.65 -1.16
CA ASP A 59 4.50 -0.15 -1.05
C ASP A 59 4.47 1.33 -1.41
N ASN A 60 5.03 2.19 -0.56
CA ASN A 60 5.18 3.61 -0.88
C ASN A 60 6.09 3.75 -2.09
N ARG A 61 5.92 4.84 -2.86
CA ARG A 61 6.79 5.07 -4.02
C ARG A 61 8.27 5.03 -3.61
N GLY A 62 9.08 4.39 -4.43
CA GLY A 62 10.50 4.20 -4.14
C GLY A 62 10.78 3.13 -3.09
N HIS A 63 9.78 2.33 -2.71
CA HIS A 63 9.92 1.25 -1.72
C HIS A 63 9.33 -0.04 -2.28
N GLY A 64 9.87 -1.17 -1.82
CA GLY A 64 9.38 -2.48 -2.23
C GLY A 64 9.29 -2.62 -3.74
N GLU A 65 8.10 -2.94 -4.24
CA GLU A 65 7.84 -3.12 -5.65
C GLU A 65 7.29 -1.87 -6.36
N SER A 66 7.07 -0.75 -5.62
CA SER A 66 6.61 0.52 -6.19
C SER A 66 7.80 1.36 -6.67
N VAL A 67 8.56 0.80 -7.61
CA VAL A 67 9.79 1.40 -8.12
C VAL A 67 9.77 1.46 -9.65
N SER A 68 10.56 2.36 -10.21
CA SER A 68 10.76 2.51 -11.66
C SER A 68 12.13 3.15 -11.88
N ASP A 69 12.51 3.34 -13.15
CA ASP A 69 13.76 4.05 -13.47
C ASP A 69 13.77 5.47 -12.93
N ALA A 70 12.60 6.14 -12.96
CA ALA A 70 12.47 7.49 -12.41
C ALA A 70 12.36 7.50 -10.88
N TRP A 71 11.92 6.39 -10.27
CA TRP A 71 11.76 6.25 -8.82
C TRP A 71 12.45 4.98 -8.33
N PRO A 72 13.79 4.97 -8.32
CA PRO A 72 14.53 3.80 -7.85
C PRO A 72 14.36 3.57 -6.35
N LEU A 73 14.69 2.38 -5.91
CA LEU A 73 14.55 1.99 -4.51
C LEU A 73 15.24 2.99 -3.58
N GLY A 74 14.49 3.47 -2.59
CA GLY A 74 14.98 4.42 -1.60
C GLY A 74 14.96 5.88 -2.04
N TYR A 75 14.58 6.17 -3.29
CA TYR A 75 14.52 7.54 -3.78
C TYR A 75 13.28 8.24 -3.18
N MET A 76 13.50 9.42 -2.63
CA MET A 76 12.42 10.24 -2.07
C MET A 76 12.57 11.69 -2.50
N GLU A 77 11.43 12.29 -2.89
CA GLU A 77 11.38 13.67 -3.32
C GLU A 77 10.25 14.39 -2.57
N GLY A 78 10.38 14.44 -1.24
CA GLY A 78 9.37 15.05 -0.39
C GLY A 78 8.21 14.10 -0.10
N ILE A 79 7.21 14.60 0.62
CA ILE A 79 6.10 13.80 1.12
C ILE A 79 4.83 13.93 0.26
N ASP A 80 4.74 14.97 -0.57
CA ASP A 80 3.50 15.26 -1.32
C ASP A 80 3.12 14.12 -2.25
N GLY A 81 4.09 13.50 -2.92
CA GLY A 81 3.85 12.37 -3.80
C GLY A 81 3.31 11.16 -3.05
N ILE A 82 3.87 10.88 -1.88
CA ILE A 82 3.42 9.76 -1.03
C ILE A 82 1.98 10.00 -0.58
N ILE A 83 1.66 11.21 -0.18
CA ILE A 83 0.30 11.56 0.25
C ILE A 83 -0.69 11.37 -0.91
N ALA A 84 -0.36 11.88 -2.09
CA ALA A 84 -1.22 11.74 -3.26
C ALA A 84 -1.44 10.27 -3.62
N ASP A 85 -0.39 9.45 -3.56
CA ASP A 85 -0.48 8.02 -3.82
C ASP A 85 -1.41 7.33 -2.84
N GLN A 86 -1.28 7.64 -1.54
CA GLN A 86 -2.10 6.99 -0.52
C GLN A 86 -3.56 7.41 -0.61
N ILE A 87 -3.85 8.62 -1.10
CA ILE A 87 -5.22 9.03 -1.39
C ILE A 87 -5.82 8.16 -2.49
N LEU A 88 -5.05 7.87 -3.55
CA LEU A 88 -5.50 6.97 -4.62
C LEU A 88 -5.79 5.57 -4.08
N VAL A 89 -4.94 5.07 -3.18
CA VAL A 89 -5.15 3.77 -2.54
C VAL A 89 -6.43 3.79 -1.71
N THR A 90 -6.66 4.88 -0.97
CA THR A 90 -7.90 5.06 -0.19
C THR A 90 -9.14 5.04 -1.11
N GLU A 91 -9.06 5.71 -2.24
CA GLU A 91 -10.18 5.77 -3.19
C GLU A 91 -10.50 4.39 -3.79
N TYR A 92 -9.53 3.51 -3.90
CA TYR A 92 -9.74 2.14 -4.36
C TYR A 92 -10.60 1.34 -3.37
N MET A 93 -10.46 1.64 -2.09
CA MET A 93 -11.24 0.95 -1.06
C MET A 93 -12.73 1.24 -1.20
#